data_0308e07c15a3f0a281769554f48fd50c
#
_entry.id   0308e07c15a3f0a281769554f48fd50c
#
_cell.length_a   1.000
_cell.length_b   1.000
_cell.length_c   1.000
_cell.angle_alpha   90.00
_cell.angle_beta   90.00
_cell.angle_gamma   90.00
#
_symmetry.space_group_name_H-M   'P 1'
#
loop_
_entity.id
_entity.type
_entity.pdbx_description
1 polymer ?
#
loop_
_entity_poly.entity_id
_entity_poly.type
_entity_poly.pdbx_seq_one_letter_code
_entity_poly.pdbx_strand_id
1 'polypeptide(L)'
;MVREQFIAQNRPAGKPAPDMSVTLSGLKLDNPVVPASGTFGYGNEFRDFYDINILGSFSFKGTTRDARFGNPTPRIAECTAGTVSYTHLRA
;
A
#
# COMPACT_ATOMS: atom_id res chain seq x y z
N MET A 1 5.56 15.01 6.42
CA MET A 1 4.64 15.08 7.59
C MET A 1 4.88 13.86 8.45
N VAL A 2 5.10 14.04 9.74
CA VAL A 2 5.25 12.92 10.66
C VAL A 2 3.90 12.30 11.01
N ARG A 3 3.92 11.04 11.45
CA ARG A 3 2.72 10.25 11.74
C ARG A 3 1.76 10.95 12.70
N GLU A 4 2.27 11.44 13.83
CA GLU A 4 1.45 12.08 14.85
C GLU A 4 0.77 13.34 14.34
N GLN A 5 1.46 14.15 13.54
CA GLN A 5 0.90 15.35 12.92
C GLN A 5 -0.21 15.02 11.94
N PHE A 6 -0.02 13.99 11.11
CA PHE A 6 -1.02 13.55 10.17
C PHE A 6 -2.29 13.05 10.88
N ILE A 7 -2.12 12.22 11.91
CA ILE A 7 -3.24 11.70 12.69
C ILE A 7 -3.99 12.84 13.37
N ALA A 8 -3.29 13.79 13.98
CA ALA A 8 -3.92 14.94 14.65
C ALA A 8 -4.75 15.80 13.69
N GLN A 9 -4.24 16.05 12.48
CA GLN A 9 -4.94 16.83 11.46
C GLN A 9 -6.19 16.16 10.92
N ASN A 10 -6.23 14.83 10.89
CA ASN A 10 -7.31 14.06 10.28
C ASN A 10 -8.28 13.45 11.31
N ARG A 11 -8.10 13.75 12.59
CA ARG A 11 -8.97 13.26 13.64
C ARG A 11 -10.07 14.28 13.94
N PRO A 12 -11.34 13.85 14.01
CA PRO A 12 -12.41 14.73 14.48
C PRO A 12 -12.14 15.27 15.89
N ALA A 13 -12.38 16.55 16.10
CA ALA A 13 -12.17 17.18 17.41
C ALA A 13 -13.05 16.52 18.48
N GLY A 14 -12.48 16.28 19.66
CA GLY A 14 -13.19 15.75 20.83
C GLY A 14 -13.51 14.25 20.79
N LYS A 15 -13.06 13.52 19.77
CA LYS A 15 -13.26 12.06 19.71
C LYS A 15 -11.94 11.33 19.94
N PRO A 16 -11.92 10.30 20.82
CA PRO A 16 -10.75 9.44 20.94
C PRO A 16 -10.53 8.65 19.64
N ALA A 17 -9.28 8.32 19.34
CA ALA A 17 -8.97 7.45 18.22
C ALA A 17 -9.50 6.04 18.52
N PRO A 18 -10.22 5.40 17.59
CA PRO A 18 -10.56 4.00 17.74
C PRO A 18 -9.31 3.14 17.73
N ASP A 19 -9.34 2.05 18.49
CA ASP A 19 -8.30 1.04 18.41
C ASP A 19 -8.54 0.18 17.18
N MET A 20 -7.69 0.36 16.16
CA MET A 20 -7.76 -0.37 14.90
C MET A 20 -6.72 -1.49 14.82
N SER A 21 -6.03 -1.77 15.93
CA SER A 21 -4.98 -2.79 15.95
C SER A 21 -5.52 -4.18 15.61
N VAL A 22 -4.74 -4.94 14.88
CA VAL A 22 -5.04 -6.32 14.49
C VAL A 22 -3.80 -7.18 14.66
N THR A 23 -4.00 -8.49 14.79
CA THR A 23 -2.90 -9.46 14.83
C THR A 23 -3.00 -10.35 13.60
N LEU A 24 -1.93 -10.38 12.82
CA LEU A 24 -1.83 -11.21 11.62
C LEU A 24 -0.64 -12.16 11.77
N SER A 25 -0.90 -13.46 11.80
CA SER A 25 0.13 -14.50 11.94
C SER A 25 1.10 -14.25 13.11
N GLY A 26 0.56 -13.80 14.26
CA GLY A 26 1.36 -13.48 15.43
C GLY A 26 2.02 -12.10 15.43
N LEU A 27 1.91 -11.35 14.35
CA LEU A 27 2.44 -9.98 14.24
C LEU A 27 1.34 -8.97 14.55
N LYS A 28 1.57 -8.11 15.53
CA LYS A 28 0.64 -7.04 15.87
C LYS A 28 0.86 -5.85 14.93
N LEU A 29 -0.20 -5.43 14.26
CA LEU A 29 -0.23 -4.25 13.40
C LEU A 29 -1.08 -3.15 14.04
N ASP A 30 -0.68 -1.90 13.89
CA ASP A 30 -1.41 -0.76 14.44
C ASP A 30 -2.80 -0.57 13.82
N ASN A 31 -2.98 -1.05 12.59
CA ASN A 31 -4.25 -1.02 11.87
C ASN A 31 -4.24 -2.06 10.74
N PRO A 32 -5.42 -2.39 10.16
CA PRO A 32 -5.51 -3.42 9.12
C PRO A 32 -5.21 -2.92 7.71
N VAL A 33 -4.79 -1.67 7.54
CA VAL A 33 -4.59 -1.10 6.20
C VAL A 33 -3.27 -1.59 5.62
N VAL A 34 -3.35 -2.34 4.53
CA VAL A 34 -2.19 -2.87 3.80
C VAL A 34 -2.38 -2.57 2.32
N PRO A 35 -1.69 -1.57 1.76
CA PRO A 35 -1.79 -1.28 0.33
C PRO A 35 -1.28 -2.43 -0.54
N ALA A 36 -1.95 -2.63 -1.68
CA ALA A 36 -1.54 -3.63 -2.64
C ALA A 36 -0.33 -3.16 -3.45
N SER A 37 0.60 -4.08 -3.72
CA SER A 37 1.82 -3.77 -4.46
C SER A 37 1.56 -3.23 -5.88
N GLY A 38 0.46 -3.64 -6.52
CA GLY A 38 0.11 -3.21 -7.87
C GLY A 38 -0.28 -1.73 -7.97
N THR A 39 -0.78 -1.14 -6.90
CA THR A 39 -1.21 0.26 -6.85
C THR A 39 -0.28 1.16 -6.04
N PHE A 40 0.43 0.60 -5.09
CA PHE A 40 1.26 1.36 -4.16
C PHE A 40 2.76 1.35 -4.54
N GLY A 41 3.20 0.38 -5.32
CA GLY A 41 4.59 0.24 -5.73
C GLY A 41 5.52 0.04 -4.54
N TYR A 42 6.51 0.92 -4.38
CA TYR A 42 7.41 0.96 -3.23
C TYR A 42 7.01 2.00 -2.18
N GLY A 43 5.94 2.76 -2.44
CA GLY A 43 5.41 3.76 -1.52
C GLY A 43 6.07 5.13 -1.57
N ASN A 44 7.17 5.28 -2.28
CA ASN A 44 7.93 6.53 -2.31
C ASN A 44 7.12 7.72 -2.86
N GLU A 45 6.24 7.46 -3.83
CA GLU A 45 5.40 8.48 -4.45
C GLU A 45 4.36 9.04 -3.47
N PHE A 46 3.96 8.27 -2.48
CA PHE A 46 2.91 8.66 -1.53
C PHE A 46 3.45 9.42 -0.32
N ARG A 47 4.74 9.33 -0.03
CA ARG A 47 5.31 10.00 1.14
C ARG A 47 5.25 11.52 1.07
N ASP A 48 5.08 12.09 -0.11
CA ASP A 48 4.91 13.53 -0.30
C ASP A 48 3.51 13.99 0.10
N PHE A 49 2.54 13.08 0.18
CA PHE A 49 1.16 13.37 0.55
C PHE A 49 0.90 13.12 2.04
N TYR A 50 1.51 12.09 2.60
CA TYR A 50 1.36 11.74 4.01
C TYR A 50 2.52 10.86 4.48
N ASP A 51 2.63 10.71 5.80
CA ASP A 51 3.62 9.79 6.37
C ASP A 51 3.14 8.34 6.21
N ILE A 52 3.80 7.58 5.35
CA ILE A 52 3.44 6.19 5.06
C ILE A 52 3.57 5.26 6.27
N ASN A 53 4.25 5.68 7.34
CA ASN A 53 4.35 4.91 8.57
C ASN A 53 3.02 4.81 9.35
N ILE A 54 1.98 5.54 8.94
CA ILE A 54 0.64 5.38 9.50
C ILE A 54 -0.04 4.08 9.09
N LEU A 55 0.43 3.44 8.01
CA LEU A 55 -0.11 2.17 7.52
C LEU A 55 0.22 1.04 8.48
N GLY A 56 -0.65 0.04 8.54
CA GLY A 56 -0.39 -1.15 9.36
C GLY A 56 0.78 -1.96 8.85
N SER A 57 0.85 -2.12 7.57
CA SER A 57 1.95 -2.78 6.85
C SER A 57 1.86 -2.40 5.38
N PHE A 58 2.73 -2.91 4.53
CA PHE A 58 2.50 -2.84 3.09
C PHE A 58 3.26 -3.96 2.36
N SER A 59 2.75 -4.29 1.17
CA SER A 59 3.38 -5.27 0.29
C SER A 59 4.26 -4.57 -0.72
N PHE A 60 5.52 -4.91 -0.74
CA PHE A 60 6.44 -4.39 -1.75
C PHE A 60 6.08 -4.87 -3.14
N LYS A 61 6.39 -4.07 -4.13
CA LYS A 61 6.38 -4.48 -5.52
C LYS A 61 7.27 -5.73 -5.70
N GLY A 62 6.80 -6.68 -6.51
CA GLY A 62 7.62 -7.84 -6.84
C GLY A 62 8.99 -7.42 -7.34
N THR A 63 10.03 -7.92 -6.71
CA THR A 63 11.41 -7.49 -6.95
C THR A 63 12.26 -8.70 -7.31
N THR A 64 13.07 -8.56 -8.35
CA THR A 64 14.07 -9.57 -8.73
C THR A 64 15.45 -9.12 -8.30
N ARG A 65 16.34 -10.07 -8.03
CA ARG A 65 17.73 -9.79 -7.66
C ARG A 65 18.45 -9.00 -8.75
N ASP A 66 18.26 -9.42 -9.99
CA ASP A 66 18.91 -8.81 -11.14
C ASP A 66 17.90 -7.99 -11.94
N ALA A 67 18.38 -6.95 -12.61
CA ALA A 67 17.55 -6.14 -13.49
C ALA A 67 16.99 -7.01 -14.64
N ARG A 68 15.72 -6.79 -14.96
CA ARG A 68 15.06 -7.51 -16.06
C ARG A 68 14.04 -6.63 -16.74
N PHE A 69 13.77 -6.92 -18.01
CA PHE A 69 12.70 -6.26 -18.74
C PHE A 69 11.34 -6.68 -18.20
N GLY A 70 10.38 -5.77 -18.29
CA GLY A 70 8.99 -6.07 -17.97
C GLY A 70 8.37 -7.02 -19.00
N ASN A 71 7.10 -7.39 -18.74
CA ASN A 71 6.34 -8.21 -19.67
C ASN A 71 6.18 -7.50 -21.03
N PRO A 72 6.05 -8.26 -22.13
CA PRO A 72 5.68 -7.68 -23.42
C PRO A 72 4.34 -6.98 -23.34
N THR A 73 4.16 -5.94 -24.15
CA THR A 73 2.85 -5.29 -24.31
C THR A 73 1.91 -6.17 -25.15
N PRO A 74 0.56 -6.11 -24.95
CA PRO A 74 -0.13 -5.25 -23.98
C PRO A 74 0.02 -5.75 -22.53
N ARG A 75 0.03 -4.80 -21.58
CA ARG A 75 0.16 -5.09 -20.15
C ARG A 75 -1.12 -4.89 -19.36
N ILE A 76 -2.07 -4.16 -19.94
CA ILE A 76 -3.35 -3.82 -19.34
C ILE A 76 -4.44 -4.04 -20.39
N ALA A 77 -5.53 -4.66 -19.99
CA ALA A 77 -6.73 -4.80 -20.81
C ALA A 77 -7.94 -4.28 -20.05
N GLU A 78 -8.82 -3.58 -20.77
CA GLU A 78 -10.07 -3.11 -20.23
C GLU A 78 -11.13 -4.20 -20.27
N CYS A 79 -11.97 -4.25 -19.25
CA CYS A 79 -13.15 -5.12 -19.21
C CYS A 79 -14.37 -4.31 -18.76
N THR A 80 -15.56 -4.92 -18.82
CA THR A 80 -16.84 -4.22 -18.59
C THR A 80 -16.90 -3.47 -17.25
N ALA A 81 -16.25 -4.00 -16.20
CA ALA A 81 -16.34 -3.46 -14.85
C ALA A 81 -14.96 -3.09 -14.27
N GLY A 82 -13.94 -2.96 -15.10
CA GLY A 82 -12.62 -2.64 -14.59
C GLY A 82 -11.50 -2.91 -15.58
N THR A 83 -10.31 -3.13 -15.04
CA THR A 83 -9.10 -3.33 -15.81
C THR A 83 -8.44 -4.64 -15.41
N VAL A 84 -8.01 -5.42 -16.37
CA VAL A 84 -7.15 -6.59 -16.14
C VAL A 84 -5.71 -6.18 -16.36
N SER A 85 -4.89 -6.35 -15.35
CA SER A 85 -3.45 -6.09 -15.45
C SER A 85 -2.70 -7.42 -15.69
N TYR A 86 -1.89 -7.44 -16.73
CA TYR A 86 -1.03 -8.59 -17.05
C TYR A 86 0.27 -8.57 -16.24
N THR A 87 0.19 -8.26 -14.98
CA THR A 87 1.32 -8.33 -14.07
C THR A 87 1.52 -9.75 -13.57
N HIS A 88 1.53 -10.72 -14.47
CA HIS A 88 1.91 -12.06 -14.07
C HIS A 88 3.40 -12.07 -13.74
N LEU A 89 3.66 -12.28 -12.47
CA LEU A 89 4.98 -12.65 -12.01
C LEU A 89 5.32 -14.01 -12.63
N ARG A 90 6.02 -13.99 -13.72
CA ARG A 90 6.75 -15.19 -14.11
C ARG A 90 7.91 -15.31 -13.14
N ALA A 91 7.74 -16.21 -12.24
CA ALA A 91 8.85 -16.62 -11.39
C ALA A 91 10.01 -17.15 -12.26
#